data_441c21c65e56ee67b7e146ac832e70b2
#
_entry.id   441c21c65e56ee67b7e146ac832e70b2
#
_cell.length_a   1.000
_cell.length_b   1.000
_cell.length_c   1.000
_cell.angle_alpha   90.00
_cell.angle_beta   90.00
_cell.angle_gamma   90.00
#
_symmetry.space_group_name_H-M   'P 1'
#
loop_
_entity.id
_entity.type
_entity.pdbx_description
1 polymer ?
#
loop_
_entity_poly.entity_id
_entity_poly.type
_entity_poly.pdbx_seq_one_letter_code
_entity_poly.pdbx_strand_id
1 'polypeptide(L)'
;MNRENYSAQVNGKEYAKAAILNMYTAPAFVQVNGKDFGDVVADKLQTYGDQWSGVNLADGQNGLYSKEKAKAQFEKAKAELQKEGVQFPIHLDVPVAQNSTNFVSRMQSFKQSVEETLGTENVVVDLQMMDQDEVLNITLNVPSAAETDWDLQGLVGWNPDYDDPSTYLDTLQPSSPDQTKTYLGFAGGVDNASAKAVGLDEFAKLLDDAEKETQDVVTRYDKFAAAQAWLTDSALVIPTMTSSGAGTVVSKVVPFSGPSSQTGNKGSTYFKYVEVQDEPVSKKQYDQAREKWLKEKADSNKKAQQELEKHVK
;
A
#
# COMPACT_ATOMS: atom_id res chain seq x y z
N MET A 1 -8.86 -10.81 -4.51
CA MET A 1 -7.90 -11.86 -4.08
C MET A 1 -8.56 -12.70 -3.00
N ASN A 2 -8.53 -14.01 -3.12
CA ASN A 2 -9.02 -14.88 -2.05
C ASN A 2 -8.02 -14.90 -0.90
N ARG A 3 -8.29 -14.14 0.14
CA ARG A 3 -7.38 -13.95 1.28
C ARG A 3 -7.30 -15.19 2.17
N GLU A 4 -8.36 -15.99 2.23
CA GLU A 4 -8.35 -17.22 3.03
C GLU A 4 -7.29 -18.20 2.54
N ASN A 5 -7.17 -18.41 1.23
CA ASN A 5 -6.17 -19.30 0.67
C ASN A 5 -4.74 -18.77 0.88
N TYR A 6 -4.55 -17.46 0.74
CA TYR A 6 -3.25 -16.85 0.95
C TYR A 6 -2.86 -16.86 2.44
N SER A 7 -3.81 -16.57 3.32
CA SER A 7 -3.57 -16.51 4.75
C SER A 7 -3.31 -17.87 5.37
N ALA A 8 -4.01 -18.91 4.94
CA ALA A 8 -3.78 -20.28 5.41
C ALA A 8 -2.38 -20.78 5.06
N GLN A 9 -1.82 -20.31 3.94
CA GLN A 9 -0.48 -20.71 3.48
C GLN A 9 0.66 -19.98 4.19
N VAL A 10 0.45 -18.74 4.64
CA VAL A 10 1.54 -17.88 5.11
C VAL A 10 1.59 -17.76 6.63
N ASN A 11 0.48 -17.60 7.33
CA ASN A 11 0.47 -17.23 8.76
C ASN A 11 -0.58 -17.93 9.63
N GLY A 12 -1.29 -18.93 9.15
CA GLY A 12 -2.40 -19.47 9.94
C GLY A 12 -3.56 -18.48 10.06
N LYS A 13 -4.10 -18.23 11.23
CA LYS A 13 -5.46 -17.74 11.37
C LYS A 13 -5.66 -16.27 11.72
N GLU A 14 -4.63 -15.48 11.94
CA GLU A 14 -4.83 -14.10 12.42
C GLU A 14 -3.99 -13.09 11.65
N TYR A 15 -4.67 -12.15 10.98
CA TYR A 15 -4.08 -10.91 10.49
C TYR A 15 -4.30 -9.79 11.48
N ALA A 16 -3.30 -8.94 11.65
CA ALA A 16 -3.55 -7.64 12.24
C ALA A 16 -4.61 -6.90 11.38
N LYS A 17 -5.65 -6.38 12.03
CA LYS A 17 -6.75 -5.60 11.43
C LYS A 17 -6.23 -4.59 10.40
N ALA A 18 -5.13 -3.96 10.72
CA ALA A 18 -4.44 -2.98 9.91
C ALA A 18 -3.88 -3.50 8.56
N ALA A 19 -3.50 -4.77 8.46
CA ALA A 19 -2.86 -5.32 7.26
C ALA A 19 -3.83 -5.53 6.07
N ILE A 20 -5.13 -5.30 6.25
CA ILE A 20 -6.17 -5.75 5.33
C ILE A 20 -6.99 -4.61 4.73
N LEU A 21 -6.72 -3.38 5.10
CA LEU A 21 -7.44 -2.21 4.59
C LEU A 21 -7.09 -1.83 3.14
N ASN A 22 -6.32 -2.66 2.42
CA ASN A 22 -5.85 -2.36 1.06
C ASN A 22 -5.26 -0.95 0.96
N MET A 23 -4.42 -0.61 1.93
CA MET A 23 -3.75 0.68 1.97
C MET A 23 -2.34 0.56 1.44
N TYR A 24 -1.92 1.55 0.70
CA TYR A 24 -0.54 1.67 0.26
C TYR A 24 0.37 2.16 1.39
N THR A 25 -0.08 3.15 2.16
CA THR A 25 0.56 3.53 3.43
C THR A 25 0.27 2.48 4.50
N ALA A 26 1.28 2.06 5.25
CA ALA A 26 1.07 1.12 6.35
C ALA A 26 0.07 1.70 7.40
N PRO A 27 -0.98 0.96 7.79
CA PRO A 27 -2.09 1.51 8.58
C PRO A 27 -1.71 2.07 9.95
N ALA A 28 -0.71 1.47 10.61
CA ALA A 28 -0.22 1.92 11.92
C ALA A 28 1.05 2.79 11.80
N PHE A 29 1.31 3.35 10.62
CA PHE A 29 2.53 4.08 10.32
C PHE A 29 2.65 5.38 11.13
N VAL A 30 1.57 6.15 11.17
CA VAL A 30 1.44 7.36 11.98
C VAL A 30 0.10 7.39 12.70
N GLN A 31 -0.03 8.27 13.68
CA GLN A 31 -1.28 8.51 14.39
C GLN A 31 -1.83 9.91 14.12
N VAL A 32 -3.13 10.00 13.93
CA VAL A 32 -3.88 11.24 13.78
C VAL A 32 -4.70 11.44 15.05
N ASN A 33 -4.30 12.35 15.89
CA ASN A 33 -4.97 12.62 17.16
C ASN A 33 -5.20 11.37 18.04
N GLY A 34 -4.19 10.51 18.12
CA GLY A 34 -4.23 9.27 18.90
C GLY A 34 -4.97 8.09 18.25
N LYS A 35 -5.45 8.24 17.02
CA LYS A 35 -6.09 7.22 16.20
C LYS A 35 -5.12 6.74 15.13
N ASP A 36 -5.06 5.45 14.88
CA ASP A 36 -4.19 4.92 13.81
C ASP A 36 -4.62 5.49 12.44
N PHE A 37 -3.65 5.79 11.60
CA PHE A 37 -3.86 6.35 10.26
C PHE A 37 -4.86 5.52 9.45
N GLY A 38 -4.76 4.19 9.51
CA GLY A 38 -5.67 3.29 8.84
C GLY A 38 -7.13 3.41 9.28
N ASP A 39 -7.38 3.68 10.57
CA ASP A 39 -8.73 3.90 11.07
C ASP A 39 -9.30 5.25 10.57
N VAL A 40 -8.45 6.26 10.43
CA VAL A 40 -8.88 7.56 9.86
C VAL A 40 -9.20 7.44 8.38
N VAL A 41 -8.39 6.69 7.63
CA VAL A 41 -8.69 6.37 6.21
C VAL A 41 -9.99 5.59 6.09
N ALA A 42 -10.23 4.63 6.97
CA ALA A 42 -11.48 3.86 6.99
C ALA A 42 -12.71 4.73 7.20
N ASP A 43 -12.63 5.71 8.13
CA ASP A 43 -13.71 6.68 8.34
C ASP A 43 -13.98 7.52 7.08
N LYS A 44 -12.92 7.98 6.40
CA LYS A 44 -13.05 8.76 5.17
C LYS A 44 -13.68 7.93 4.03
N LEU A 45 -13.29 6.67 3.87
CA LEU A 45 -13.86 5.77 2.86
C LEU A 45 -15.38 5.59 3.03
N GLN A 46 -15.92 5.61 4.25
CA GLN A 46 -17.37 5.55 4.47
C GLN A 46 -18.13 6.72 3.82
N THR A 47 -17.45 7.81 3.48
CA THR A 47 -18.07 8.99 2.85
C THR A 47 -18.03 8.95 1.32
N TYR A 48 -17.34 7.97 0.71
CA TYR A 48 -17.12 7.94 -0.75
C TYR A 48 -18.31 7.43 -1.57
N GLY A 49 -19.26 6.78 -0.95
CA GLY A 49 -20.48 6.37 -1.64
C GLY A 49 -20.91 4.93 -1.38
N ASP A 50 -21.89 4.49 -2.17
CA ASP A 50 -22.58 3.22 -1.94
C ASP A 50 -21.70 1.98 -2.04
N GLN A 51 -20.58 2.04 -2.78
CA GLN A 51 -19.60 0.96 -2.86
C GLN A 51 -19.01 0.61 -1.49
N TRP A 52 -18.91 1.58 -0.58
CA TRP A 52 -18.41 1.40 0.77
C TRP A 52 -19.50 1.10 1.79
N SER A 53 -20.78 1.21 1.41
CA SER A 53 -21.92 0.90 2.28
C SER A 53 -21.91 -0.57 2.68
N GLY A 54 -22.01 -0.84 3.99
CA GLY A 54 -22.01 -2.20 4.54
C GLY A 54 -20.66 -2.93 4.47
N VAL A 55 -19.59 -2.26 4.05
CA VAL A 55 -18.23 -2.80 4.12
C VAL A 55 -17.75 -2.74 5.56
N ASN A 56 -17.43 -3.89 6.15
CA ASN A 56 -16.88 -3.96 7.49
C ASN A 56 -15.35 -3.82 7.45
N LEU A 57 -14.85 -2.60 7.50
CA LEU A 57 -13.42 -2.31 7.51
C LEU A 57 -12.70 -2.80 8.79
N ALA A 58 -13.46 -3.18 9.82
CA ALA A 58 -12.92 -3.80 11.03
C ALA A 58 -12.73 -5.31 10.91
N ASP A 59 -13.31 -5.94 9.89
CA ASP A 59 -13.10 -7.36 9.61
C ASP A 59 -11.72 -7.54 8.96
N GLY A 60 -10.79 -8.01 9.75
CA GLY A 60 -9.43 -8.25 9.33
C GLY A 60 -9.26 -9.39 8.32
N GLN A 61 -10.28 -10.18 8.02
CA GLN A 61 -10.19 -11.32 7.10
C GLN A 61 -10.75 -11.00 5.71
N ASN A 62 -11.98 -10.55 5.64
CA ASN A 62 -12.71 -10.41 4.39
C ASN A 62 -13.46 -9.08 4.24
N GLY A 63 -13.15 -8.08 5.05
CA GLY A 63 -13.90 -6.81 5.10
C GLY A 63 -14.06 -6.11 3.74
N LEU A 64 -13.07 -6.27 2.86
CA LEU A 64 -13.07 -5.69 1.51
C LEU A 64 -13.40 -6.72 0.41
N TYR A 65 -13.69 -7.95 0.76
CA TYR A 65 -13.97 -9.00 -0.21
C TYR A 65 -15.48 -9.22 -0.37
N SER A 66 -16.00 -8.89 -1.53
CA SER A 66 -17.41 -9.13 -1.89
C SER A 66 -17.55 -9.47 -3.37
N LYS A 67 -17.84 -10.74 -3.67
CA LYS A 67 -18.11 -11.20 -5.03
C LYS A 67 -19.33 -10.51 -5.63
N GLU A 68 -20.37 -10.31 -4.83
CA GLU A 68 -21.62 -9.67 -5.29
C GLU A 68 -21.36 -8.22 -5.70
N LYS A 69 -20.66 -7.45 -4.86
CA LYS A 69 -20.31 -6.05 -5.18
C LYS A 69 -19.42 -5.97 -6.40
N ALA A 70 -18.40 -6.84 -6.48
CA ALA A 70 -17.50 -6.87 -7.63
C ALA A 70 -18.24 -7.15 -8.94
N LYS A 71 -19.15 -8.14 -8.94
CA LYS A 71 -20.00 -8.43 -10.11
C LYS A 71 -20.89 -7.25 -10.48
N ALA A 72 -21.57 -6.65 -9.49
CA ALA A 72 -22.47 -5.54 -9.74
C ALA A 72 -21.73 -4.30 -10.31
N GLN A 73 -20.52 -4.00 -9.84
CA GLN A 73 -19.70 -2.94 -10.39
C GLN A 73 -19.17 -3.28 -11.78
N PHE A 74 -18.74 -4.52 -11.97
CA PHE A 74 -18.27 -4.97 -13.28
C PHE A 74 -19.37 -4.89 -14.35
N GLU A 75 -20.59 -5.29 -14.05
CA GLU A 75 -21.71 -5.19 -15.01
C GLU A 75 -22.01 -3.74 -15.42
N LYS A 76 -21.87 -2.78 -14.51
CA LYS A 76 -21.97 -1.35 -14.84
C LYS A 76 -20.83 -0.93 -15.78
N ALA A 77 -19.59 -1.23 -15.42
CA ALA A 77 -18.42 -0.91 -16.25
C ALA A 77 -18.49 -1.59 -17.63
N LYS A 78 -18.91 -2.88 -17.66
CA LYS A 78 -19.09 -3.63 -18.91
C LYS A 78 -20.06 -2.94 -19.86
N ALA A 79 -21.19 -2.43 -19.35
CA ALA A 79 -22.15 -1.71 -20.15
C ALA A 79 -21.60 -0.40 -20.75
N GLU A 80 -20.70 0.26 -20.06
CA GLU A 80 -20.01 1.47 -20.54
C GLU A 80 -18.95 1.12 -21.58
N LEU A 81 -18.09 0.15 -21.27
CA LEU A 81 -17.03 -0.32 -22.18
C LEU A 81 -17.60 -0.86 -23.51
N GLN A 82 -18.76 -1.55 -23.48
CA GLN A 82 -19.45 -2.01 -24.69
C GLN A 82 -19.90 -0.85 -25.57
N LYS A 83 -20.33 0.27 -24.99
CA LYS A 83 -20.69 1.48 -25.79
C LYS A 83 -19.47 2.09 -26.47
N GLU A 84 -18.31 1.94 -25.87
CA GLU A 84 -17.03 2.39 -26.43
C GLU A 84 -16.41 1.37 -27.39
N GLY A 85 -17.07 0.24 -27.63
CA GLY A 85 -16.65 -0.76 -28.59
C GLY A 85 -15.64 -1.78 -28.08
N VAL A 86 -15.41 -1.82 -26.76
CA VAL A 86 -14.50 -2.81 -26.15
C VAL A 86 -15.06 -4.22 -26.35
N GLN A 87 -14.20 -5.12 -26.81
CA GLN A 87 -14.52 -6.53 -26.99
C GLN A 87 -14.24 -7.33 -25.72
N PHE A 88 -15.03 -8.39 -25.52
CA PHE A 88 -14.87 -9.31 -24.39
C PHE A 88 -14.50 -10.71 -24.90
N PRO A 89 -13.73 -11.49 -24.13
CA PRO A 89 -13.16 -11.11 -22.81
C PRO A 89 -12.08 -10.03 -22.90
N ILE A 90 -11.94 -9.26 -21.84
CA ILE A 90 -10.76 -8.39 -21.65
C ILE A 90 -9.61 -9.28 -21.19
N HIS A 91 -8.48 -9.17 -21.84
CA HIS A 91 -7.25 -9.85 -21.46
C HIS A 91 -6.37 -8.92 -20.65
N LEU A 92 -5.84 -9.40 -19.53
CA LEU A 92 -4.95 -8.66 -18.63
C LEU A 92 -3.61 -9.38 -18.55
N ASP A 93 -2.61 -8.83 -19.19
CA ASP A 93 -1.24 -9.37 -19.18
C ASP A 93 -0.53 -9.04 -17.88
N VAL A 94 -0.01 -10.08 -17.22
CA VAL A 94 0.68 -9.96 -15.92
C VAL A 94 2.04 -10.63 -16.00
N PRO A 95 3.15 -9.90 -16.05
CA PRO A 95 4.50 -10.47 -16.01
C PRO A 95 4.76 -11.19 -14.68
N VAL A 96 5.25 -12.42 -14.75
CA VAL A 96 5.49 -13.25 -13.57
C VAL A 96 6.87 -13.89 -13.62
N ALA A 97 7.70 -13.55 -12.64
CA ALA A 97 9.00 -14.18 -12.47
C ALA A 97 8.84 -15.66 -12.06
N GLN A 98 9.06 -16.57 -13.02
CA GLN A 98 8.81 -18.01 -12.87
C GLN A 98 9.68 -18.69 -11.81
N ASN A 99 10.84 -18.12 -11.49
CA ASN A 99 11.77 -18.63 -10.48
C ASN A 99 11.38 -18.23 -9.04
N SER A 100 10.34 -17.41 -8.85
CA SER A 100 9.82 -16.99 -7.55
C SER A 100 8.52 -17.71 -7.20
N THR A 101 8.61 -18.87 -6.52
CA THR A 101 7.43 -19.69 -6.16
C THR A 101 6.35 -18.91 -5.44
N ASN A 102 6.73 -18.03 -4.50
CA ASN A 102 5.77 -17.21 -3.75
C ASN A 102 5.05 -16.21 -4.66
N PHE A 103 5.79 -15.63 -5.60
CA PHE A 103 5.20 -14.68 -6.55
C PHE A 103 4.25 -15.37 -7.53
N VAL A 104 4.67 -16.50 -8.08
CA VAL A 104 3.83 -17.36 -8.95
C VAL A 104 2.53 -17.73 -8.23
N SER A 105 2.61 -18.27 -7.01
CA SER A 105 1.43 -18.67 -6.23
C SER A 105 0.48 -17.50 -5.96
N ARG A 106 1.02 -16.32 -5.69
CA ARG A 106 0.24 -15.09 -5.47
C ARG A 106 -0.51 -14.68 -6.73
N MET A 107 0.16 -14.68 -7.88
CA MET A 107 -0.47 -14.30 -9.15
C MET A 107 -1.48 -15.34 -9.62
N GLN A 108 -1.22 -16.62 -9.41
CA GLN A 108 -2.20 -17.68 -9.65
C GLN A 108 -3.47 -17.51 -8.78
N SER A 109 -3.30 -17.18 -7.51
CA SER A 109 -4.44 -16.89 -6.61
C SER A 109 -5.22 -15.64 -7.04
N PHE A 110 -4.53 -14.61 -7.53
CA PHE A 110 -5.15 -13.42 -8.09
C PHE A 110 -5.97 -13.77 -9.34
N LYS A 111 -5.37 -14.44 -10.32
CA LYS A 111 -6.03 -14.94 -11.53
C LYS A 111 -7.29 -15.73 -11.19
N GLN A 112 -7.17 -16.74 -10.35
CA GLN A 112 -8.30 -17.56 -9.92
C GLN A 112 -9.41 -16.71 -9.30
N SER A 113 -9.08 -15.78 -8.41
CA SER A 113 -10.05 -14.92 -7.75
C SER A 113 -10.82 -14.02 -8.72
N VAL A 114 -10.14 -13.47 -9.71
CA VAL A 114 -10.76 -12.61 -10.74
C VAL A 114 -11.66 -13.43 -11.66
N GLU A 115 -11.13 -14.50 -12.25
CA GLU A 115 -11.83 -15.33 -13.22
C GLU A 115 -13.03 -16.08 -12.63
N GLU A 116 -12.92 -16.62 -11.40
CA GLU A 116 -14.06 -17.21 -10.70
C GLU A 116 -15.14 -16.19 -10.32
N THR A 117 -14.77 -14.94 -10.11
CA THR A 117 -15.72 -13.90 -9.74
C THR A 117 -16.41 -13.29 -10.93
N LEU A 118 -15.67 -12.94 -11.99
CA LEU A 118 -16.18 -12.19 -13.13
C LEU A 118 -16.57 -13.08 -14.32
N GLY A 119 -16.06 -14.30 -14.37
CA GLY A 119 -16.20 -15.23 -15.51
C GLY A 119 -15.14 -15.00 -16.59
N THR A 120 -14.58 -16.08 -17.12
CA THR A 120 -13.57 -16.02 -18.18
C THR A 120 -14.11 -15.51 -19.51
N GLU A 121 -15.42 -15.50 -19.70
CA GLU A 121 -16.09 -14.84 -20.82
C GLU A 121 -16.06 -13.31 -20.74
N ASN A 122 -15.69 -12.78 -19.59
CA ASN A 122 -15.60 -11.34 -19.32
C ASN A 122 -14.16 -10.86 -19.16
N VAL A 123 -13.38 -11.57 -18.33
CA VAL A 123 -11.97 -11.18 -18.03
C VAL A 123 -11.11 -12.44 -17.96
N VAL A 124 -9.99 -12.39 -18.64
CA VAL A 124 -8.94 -13.43 -18.59
C VAL A 124 -7.68 -12.76 -18.06
N VAL A 125 -7.05 -13.38 -17.07
CA VAL A 125 -5.75 -12.92 -16.55
C VAL A 125 -4.67 -13.80 -17.14
N ASP A 126 -3.86 -13.23 -18.01
CA ASP A 126 -2.81 -13.93 -18.73
C ASP A 126 -1.47 -13.78 -17.98
N LEU A 127 -1.06 -14.85 -17.28
CA LEU A 127 0.20 -14.86 -16.56
C LEU A 127 1.36 -15.13 -17.53
N GLN A 128 2.13 -14.10 -17.83
CA GLN A 128 3.29 -14.13 -18.71
C GLN A 128 4.50 -14.63 -17.91
N MET A 129 4.71 -15.95 -17.94
CA MET A 129 5.79 -16.61 -17.20
C MET A 129 7.13 -16.40 -17.91
N MET A 130 8.04 -15.67 -17.28
CA MET A 130 9.34 -15.34 -17.84
C MET A 130 10.44 -15.31 -16.76
N ASP A 131 11.69 -15.15 -17.16
CA ASP A 131 12.78 -15.01 -16.20
C ASP A 131 12.71 -13.65 -15.48
N GLN A 132 13.26 -13.59 -14.27
CA GLN A 132 13.19 -12.39 -13.45
C GLN A 132 13.79 -11.16 -14.13
N ASP A 133 14.90 -11.33 -14.86
CA ASP A 133 15.53 -10.22 -15.56
C ASP A 133 14.65 -9.69 -16.71
N GLU A 134 13.91 -10.57 -17.39
CA GLU A 134 12.94 -10.17 -18.40
C GLU A 134 11.79 -9.38 -17.76
N VAL A 135 11.23 -9.87 -16.64
CA VAL A 135 10.22 -9.13 -15.89
C VAL A 135 10.72 -7.74 -15.51
N LEU A 136 11.93 -7.64 -14.95
CA LEU A 136 12.52 -6.36 -14.56
C LEU A 136 12.70 -5.41 -15.75
N ASN A 137 13.07 -5.94 -16.91
CA ASN A 137 13.32 -5.14 -18.12
C ASN A 137 12.05 -4.53 -18.70
N ILE A 138 10.89 -5.21 -18.58
CA ILE A 138 9.61 -4.67 -19.08
C ILE A 138 8.80 -3.93 -18.01
N THR A 139 9.25 -3.93 -16.75
CA THR A 139 8.59 -3.26 -15.63
C THR A 139 9.43 -2.13 -15.06
N LEU A 140 10.43 -2.45 -14.21
CA LEU A 140 11.19 -1.44 -13.46
C LEU A 140 12.24 -0.71 -14.30
N ASN A 141 12.89 -1.42 -15.20
CA ASN A 141 14.03 -0.90 -15.98
C ASN A 141 13.64 -0.35 -17.35
N VAL A 142 12.35 -0.32 -17.67
CA VAL A 142 11.92 0.20 -18.98
C VAL A 142 12.32 1.67 -19.13
N PRO A 143 12.89 2.06 -20.29
CA PRO A 143 13.36 3.42 -20.51
C PRO A 143 12.25 4.46 -20.51
N SER A 144 11.06 4.09 -21.01
CA SER A 144 9.91 4.99 -21.09
C SER A 144 8.60 4.24 -20.88
N ALA A 145 7.55 4.95 -20.51
CA ALA A 145 6.21 4.38 -20.37
C ALA A 145 5.64 3.78 -21.67
N ALA A 146 6.10 4.24 -22.82
CA ALA A 146 5.69 3.69 -24.11
C ALA A 146 6.26 2.30 -24.41
N GLU A 147 7.23 1.88 -23.62
CA GLU A 147 7.90 0.57 -23.73
C GLU A 147 7.44 -0.42 -22.64
N THR A 148 6.49 -0.01 -21.79
CA THR A 148 5.85 -0.95 -20.86
C THR A 148 4.98 -1.94 -21.64
N ASP A 149 5.09 -3.22 -21.29
CA ASP A 149 4.36 -4.31 -21.93
C ASP A 149 3.68 -5.16 -20.87
N TRP A 150 2.70 -4.58 -20.21
CA TRP A 150 1.89 -5.21 -19.17
C TRP A 150 0.64 -4.38 -18.84
N ASP A 151 -0.42 -5.06 -18.43
CA ASP A 151 -1.63 -4.42 -17.90
C ASP A 151 -1.61 -4.33 -16.37
N LEU A 152 -1.05 -5.34 -15.73
CA LEU A 152 -0.87 -5.40 -14.29
C LEU A 152 0.54 -5.87 -13.94
N GLN A 153 1.16 -5.27 -12.94
CA GLN A 153 2.42 -5.78 -12.42
C GLN A 153 2.37 -6.02 -10.91
N GLY A 154 3.10 -7.01 -10.42
CA GLY A 154 3.10 -7.43 -9.03
C GLY A 154 4.44 -7.31 -8.31
N LEU A 155 5.44 -6.65 -8.91
CA LEU A 155 6.79 -6.53 -8.35
C LEU A 155 7.07 -5.21 -7.67
N VAL A 156 6.10 -4.32 -7.57
CA VAL A 156 6.28 -3.02 -6.95
C VAL A 156 5.94 -3.04 -5.47
N GLY A 157 6.62 -2.20 -4.73
CA GLY A 157 6.43 -1.95 -3.32
C GLY A 157 7.32 -0.80 -2.88
N TRP A 158 7.06 -0.28 -1.71
CA TRP A 158 7.82 0.82 -1.14
C TRP A 158 8.14 0.59 0.33
N ASN A 159 9.30 1.02 0.75
CA ASN A 159 9.69 1.13 2.15
C ASN A 159 9.78 2.61 2.50
N PRO A 160 9.24 3.03 3.65
CA PRO A 160 9.26 4.44 4.01
C PRO A 160 10.67 4.94 4.25
N ASP A 161 10.98 6.11 3.72
CA ASP A 161 12.26 6.80 3.92
C ASP A 161 12.29 7.63 5.20
N TYR A 162 11.09 8.08 5.67
CA TYR A 162 10.92 8.92 6.85
C TYR A 162 9.50 8.76 7.45
N ASP A 163 9.29 9.25 8.66
CA ASP A 163 8.05 9.10 9.43
C ASP A 163 6.97 10.12 9.01
N ASP A 164 6.60 10.17 7.74
CA ASP A 164 5.50 11.01 7.22
C ASP A 164 4.79 10.26 6.10
N PRO A 165 3.45 10.26 6.00
CA PRO A 165 2.71 9.53 4.97
C PRO A 165 3.07 9.90 3.54
N SER A 166 3.62 11.08 3.30
CA SER A 166 4.10 11.49 1.97
C SER A 166 5.12 10.51 1.40
N THR A 167 5.96 9.90 2.25
CA THR A 167 6.98 8.94 1.80
C THR A 167 6.42 7.75 1.01
N TYR A 168 5.16 7.40 1.23
CA TYR A 168 4.45 6.38 0.43
C TYR A 168 3.72 7.01 -0.75
N LEU A 169 2.97 8.06 -0.50
CA LEU A 169 1.99 8.57 -1.45
C LEU A 169 2.63 9.39 -2.58
N ASP A 170 3.77 10.04 -2.33
CA ASP A 170 4.52 10.79 -3.34
C ASP A 170 5.09 9.89 -4.46
N THR A 171 5.26 8.59 -4.18
CA THR A 171 5.68 7.63 -5.21
C THR A 171 4.68 7.50 -6.36
N LEU A 172 3.44 7.89 -6.15
CA LEU A 172 2.38 7.88 -7.16
C LEU A 172 2.03 9.29 -7.67
N GLN A 173 2.78 10.30 -7.23
CA GLN A 173 2.61 11.67 -7.67
C GLN A 173 2.93 11.79 -9.17
N PRO A 174 2.00 12.31 -10.00
CA PRO A 174 2.25 12.46 -11.45
C PRO A 174 3.46 13.32 -11.81
N SER A 175 3.89 14.21 -10.88
CA SER A 175 5.11 15.00 -11.05
C SER A 175 6.40 14.18 -10.89
N SER A 176 6.33 12.92 -10.43
CA SER A 176 7.44 11.98 -10.31
C SER A 176 7.43 11.00 -11.49
N PRO A 177 7.94 11.37 -12.67
CA PRO A 177 7.73 10.62 -13.91
C PRO A 177 8.31 9.20 -13.89
N ASP A 178 9.44 9.02 -13.25
CA ASP A 178 10.09 7.70 -13.20
C ASP A 178 9.30 6.72 -12.33
N GLN A 179 8.76 7.19 -11.23
CA GLN A 179 7.98 6.36 -10.32
C GLN A 179 6.59 6.07 -10.86
N THR A 180 5.92 7.07 -11.45
CA THR A 180 4.63 6.88 -12.11
C THR A 180 4.74 5.86 -13.26
N LYS A 181 5.80 5.93 -14.05
CA LYS A 181 6.09 4.93 -15.09
C LYS A 181 6.25 3.53 -14.47
N THR A 182 7.06 3.42 -13.44
CA THR A 182 7.38 2.14 -12.79
C THR A 182 6.17 1.49 -12.13
N TYR A 183 5.33 2.29 -11.48
CA TYR A 183 4.20 1.77 -10.68
C TYR A 183 2.92 1.63 -11.48
N LEU A 184 2.66 2.54 -12.41
CA LEU A 184 1.38 2.65 -13.10
C LEU A 184 1.50 2.52 -14.63
N GLY A 185 2.71 2.42 -15.17
CA GLY A 185 2.94 2.35 -16.60
C GLY A 185 2.65 3.66 -17.37
N PHE A 186 2.41 4.76 -16.66
CA PHE A 186 2.09 6.04 -17.30
C PHE A 186 3.34 6.91 -17.53
N ALA A 187 3.34 7.66 -18.61
CA ALA A 187 4.28 8.76 -18.74
C ALA A 187 3.99 9.80 -17.65
N GLY A 188 5.03 10.25 -16.96
CA GLY A 188 4.88 11.25 -15.89
C GLY A 188 4.38 12.60 -16.42
N GLY A 189 3.92 13.41 -15.48
CA GLY A 189 3.43 14.77 -15.70
C GLY A 189 1.93 14.91 -15.42
N VAL A 190 1.58 15.98 -14.71
CA VAL A 190 0.18 16.30 -14.36
C VAL A 190 -0.72 16.55 -15.55
N ASP A 191 -0.14 16.89 -16.69
CA ASP A 191 -0.86 17.13 -17.95
C ASP A 191 -1.01 15.89 -18.83
N ASN A 192 -0.48 14.76 -18.41
CA ASN A 192 -0.63 13.50 -19.13
C ASN A 192 -2.10 13.09 -19.22
N ALA A 193 -2.56 12.80 -20.43
CA ALA A 193 -3.97 12.50 -20.69
C ALA A 193 -4.42 11.20 -19.99
N SER A 194 -3.56 10.16 -19.95
CA SER A 194 -3.86 8.90 -19.27
C SER A 194 -3.94 9.10 -17.76
N ALA A 195 -3.02 9.86 -17.17
CA ALA A 195 -3.05 10.18 -15.73
C ALA A 195 -4.33 10.94 -15.35
N LYS A 196 -4.76 11.90 -16.17
CA LYS A 196 -6.03 12.62 -15.98
C LYS A 196 -7.26 11.71 -16.14
N ALA A 197 -7.23 10.81 -17.12
CA ALA A 197 -8.34 9.88 -17.34
C ALA A 197 -8.64 8.97 -16.14
N VAL A 198 -7.63 8.67 -15.34
CA VAL A 198 -7.76 7.87 -14.09
C VAL A 198 -7.82 8.73 -12.83
N GLY A 199 -7.89 10.07 -12.96
CA GLY A 199 -8.07 10.99 -11.83
C GLY A 199 -6.80 11.28 -11.02
N LEU A 200 -5.61 10.95 -11.51
CA LEU A 200 -4.36 11.23 -10.80
C LEU A 200 -4.10 12.73 -10.57
N ASP A 201 -4.72 13.61 -11.35
CA ASP A 201 -4.66 15.05 -11.11
C ASP A 201 -5.46 15.47 -9.87
N GLU A 202 -6.53 14.75 -9.52
CA GLU A 202 -7.24 14.94 -8.24
C GLU A 202 -6.39 14.43 -7.07
N PHE A 203 -5.78 13.26 -7.23
CA PHE A 203 -4.85 12.72 -6.23
C PHE A 203 -3.68 13.68 -5.98
N ALA A 204 -3.08 14.22 -7.04
CA ALA A 204 -2.01 15.21 -6.93
C ALA A 204 -2.43 16.44 -6.12
N LYS A 205 -3.65 16.95 -6.31
CA LYS A 205 -4.17 18.08 -5.51
C LYS A 205 -4.29 17.74 -4.04
N LEU A 206 -4.76 16.52 -3.72
CA LEU A 206 -4.87 16.06 -2.33
C LEU A 206 -3.50 15.99 -1.66
N LEU A 207 -2.48 15.49 -2.38
CA LEU A 207 -1.10 15.46 -1.89
C LEU A 207 -0.55 16.86 -1.69
N ASP A 208 -0.66 17.72 -2.69
CA ASP A 208 -0.21 19.11 -2.60
C ASP A 208 -0.83 19.86 -1.41
N ASP A 209 -2.11 19.65 -1.15
CA ASP A 209 -2.79 20.27 -0.01
C ASP A 209 -2.31 19.72 1.34
N ALA A 210 -1.95 18.44 1.40
CA ALA A 210 -1.37 17.85 2.58
C ALA A 210 0.08 18.34 2.81
N GLU A 211 0.88 18.42 1.77
CA GLU A 211 2.27 18.86 1.82
C GLU A 211 2.42 20.34 2.23
N LYS A 212 1.49 21.20 1.81
CA LYS A 212 1.43 22.61 2.20
C LYS A 212 1.11 22.81 3.68
N GLU A 213 0.53 21.81 4.33
CA GLU A 213 0.29 21.89 5.77
C GLU A 213 1.59 21.61 6.54
N THR A 214 2.18 22.66 7.08
CA THR A 214 3.45 22.61 7.79
C THR A 214 3.35 23.04 9.25
N GLN A 215 2.18 23.51 9.69
CA GLN A 215 2.00 24.08 11.01
C GLN A 215 1.37 23.09 11.99
N ASP A 216 0.44 22.26 11.53
CA ASP A 216 -0.26 21.29 12.35
C ASP A 216 -0.13 19.88 11.77
N VAL A 217 0.65 19.05 12.45
CA VAL A 217 0.91 17.68 12.03
C VAL A 217 -0.36 16.81 12.01
N VAL A 218 -1.33 17.09 12.89
CA VAL A 218 -2.59 16.34 12.93
C VAL A 218 -3.41 16.64 11.67
N THR A 219 -3.56 17.92 11.33
CA THR A 219 -4.21 18.35 10.09
C THR A 219 -3.48 17.84 8.85
N ARG A 220 -2.16 17.87 8.85
CA ARG A 220 -1.33 17.32 7.77
C ARG A 220 -1.64 15.83 7.54
N TYR A 221 -1.61 15.04 8.59
CA TYR A 221 -1.84 13.59 8.49
C TYR A 221 -3.31 13.26 8.14
N ASP A 222 -4.27 14.08 8.61
CA ASP A 222 -5.67 13.93 8.21
C ASP A 222 -5.86 14.18 6.70
N LYS A 223 -5.16 15.16 6.13
CA LYS A 223 -5.16 15.42 4.68
C LYS A 223 -4.51 14.29 3.89
N PHE A 224 -3.40 13.73 4.35
CA PHE A 224 -2.82 12.52 3.73
C PHE A 224 -3.74 11.32 3.83
N ALA A 225 -4.52 11.20 4.92
CA ALA A 225 -5.53 10.15 5.02
C ALA A 225 -6.64 10.31 3.96
N ALA A 226 -6.97 11.55 3.57
CA ALA A 226 -7.88 11.79 2.45
C ALA A 226 -7.29 11.36 1.10
N ALA A 227 -6.01 11.64 0.85
CA ALA A 227 -5.32 11.17 -0.36
C ALA A 227 -5.24 9.64 -0.40
N GLN A 228 -4.92 8.99 0.74
CA GLN A 228 -4.92 7.53 0.83
C GLN A 228 -6.32 6.94 0.62
N ALA A 229 -7.38 7.55 1.12
CA ALA A 229 -8.75 7.09 0.90
C ALA A 229 -9.10 7.16 -0.59
N TRP A 230 -8.76 8.25 -1.26
CA TRP A 230 -8.91 8.38 -2.70
C TRP A 230 -8.17 7.27 -3.46
N LEU A 231 -6.91 7.02 -3.11
CA LEU A 231 -6.10 5.97 -3.75
C LEU A 231 -6.70 4.57 -3.53
N THR A 232 -7.25 4.31 -2.37
CA THR A 232 -7.91 3.03 -2.06
C THR A 232 -9.21 2.86 -2.85
N ASP A 233 -10.00 3.93 -2.99
CA ASP A 233 -11.25 3.92 -3.75
C ASP A 233 -11.01 3.80 -5.26
N SER A 234 -9.98 4.45 -5.78
CA SER A 234 -9.61 4.41 -7.20
C SER A 234 -9.20 3.03 -7.70
N ALA A 235 -8.73 2.15 -6.80
CA ALA A 235 -8.18 0.82 -7.12
C ALA A 235 -7.01 0.81 -8.13
N LEU A 236 -6.34 1.94 -8.35
CA LEU A 236 -5.14 2.03 -9.20
C LEU A 236 -4.00 1.19 -8.65
N VAL A 237 -3.95 1.02 -7.33
CA VAL A 237 -3.00 0.14 -6.64
C VAL A 237 -3.78 -0.83 -5.76
N ILE A 238 -3.43 -2.11 -5.85
CA ILE A 238 -4.03 -3.17 -5.02
C ILE A 238 -2.98 -3.68 -4.03
N PRO A 239 -2.87 -3.10 -2.83
CA PRO A 239 -1.94 -3.56 -1.82
C PRO A 239 -2.25 -5.01 -1.43
N THR A 240 -1.28 -5.90 -1.61
CA THR A 240 -1.47 -7.34 -1.41
C THR A 240 -0.87 -7.84 -0.11
N MET A 241 0.24 -7.24 0.32
CA MET A 241 0.97 -7.65 1.52
C MET A 241 1.89 -6.56 2.03
N THR A 242 2.21 -6.64 3.31
CA THR A 242 3.31 -5.90 3.92
C THR A 242 4.45 -6.87 4.17
N SER A 243 5.67 -6.52 3.78
CA SER A 243 6.85 -7.38 3.95
C SER A 243 7.40 -7.40 5.37
N SER A 244 6.98 -6.47 6.22
CA SER A 244 7.42 -6.35 7.61
C SER A 244 6.34 -6.80 8.60
N GLY A 245 6.75 -7.42 9.70
CA GLY A 245 5.88 -7.83 10.79
C GLY A 245 5.23 -9.20 10.62
N ALA A 246 5.50 -9.88 9.55
CA ALA A 246 5.06 -11.24 9.37
C ALA A 246 6.05 -12.20 10.00
N GLY A 247 5.67 -12.78 11.11
CA GLY A 247 6.37 -13.87 11.71
C GLY A 247 6.89 -13.58 13.11
N THR A 248 6.74 -14.55 13.97
CA THR A 248 7.40 -14.57 15.26
C THR A 248 8.87 -14.82 15.01
N VAL A 249 9.64 -13.76 14.91
CA VAL A 249 11.10 -13.88 14.89
C VAL A 249 11.56 -14.01 16.33
N VAL A 250 12.19 -15.13 16.65
CA VAL A 250 12.92 -15.25 17.92
C VAL A 250 14.17 -14.38 17.78
N SER A 251 14.24 -13.31 18.54
CA SER A 251 15.36 -12.38 18.51
C SER A 251 16.03 -12.29 19.89
N LYS A 252 17.34 -12.13 19.87
CA LYS A 252 18.14 -11.75 21.02
C LYS A 252 18.48 -10.26 21.04
N VAL A 253 18.03 -9.53 20.03
CA VAL A 253 18.21 -8.08 19.98
C VAL A 253 17.31 -7.41 21.01
N VAL A 254 17.91 -6.59 21.87
CA VAL A 254 17.14 -5.80 22.86
C VAL A 254 16.16 -4.90 22.12
N PRO A 255 14.86 -4.99 22.41
CA PRO A 255 13.86 -4.23 21.68
C PRO A 255 14.12 -2.72 21.73
N PHE A 256 14.06 -2.08 20.58
CA PHE A 256 14.25 -0.63 20.42
C PHE A 256 15.64 -0.09 20.83
N SER A 257 16.64 -0.95 20.94
CA SER A 257 18.04 -0.52 21.16
C SER A 257 18.69 0.05 19.89
N GLY A 258 18.16 -0.29 18.72
CA GLY A 258 18.63 0.24 17.44
C GLY A 258 18.25 1.70 17.20
N PRO A 259 18.43 2.19 15.96
CA PRO A 259 18.04 3.55 15.58
C PRO A 259 16.58 3.84 15.95
N SER A 260 16.30 5.06 16.38
CA SER A 260 14.94 5.48 16.79
C SER A 260 13.91 5.47 15.68
N SER A 261 14.35 5.54 14.42
CA SER A 261 13.51 5.43 13.24
C SER A 261 13.62 4.03 12.65
N GLN A 262 12.47 3.38 12.43
CA GLN A 262 12.37 2.15 11.64
C GLN A 262 12.25 2.45 10.14
N THR A 263 12.32 3.71 9.77
CA THR A 263 12.21 4.23 8.42
C THR A 263 13.55 4.60 7.84
N GLY A 264 13.64 4.59 6.54
CA GLY A 264 14.82 4.96 5.80
C GLY A 264 15.69 3.78 5.36
N ASN A 265 16.43 4.00 4.28
CA ASN A 265 17.31 3.02 3.66
C ASN A 265 18.42 2.47 4.58
N LYS A 266 18.57 3.05 5.75
CA LYS A 266 19.63 2.68 6.72
C LYS A 266 19.11 1.79 7.86
N GLY A 267 17.82 1.61 8.00
CA GLY A 267 17.23 0.87 9.12
C GLY A 267 17.73 -0.56 9.24
N SER A 268 17.84 -1.29 8.15
CA SER A 268 18.34 -2.67 8.14
C SER A 268 19.85 -2.84 8.28
N THR A 269 20.63 -1.75 8.12
CA THR A 269 22.10 -1.79 8.14
C THR A 269 22.72 -0.99 9.28
N TYR A 270 21.91 -0.33 10.09
CA TYR A 270 22.37 0.53 11.18
C TYR A 270 22.49 -0.26 12.48
N PHE A 271 23.65 -0.85 12.71
CA PHE A 271 23.91 -1.68 13.91
C PHE A 271 24.56 -0.92 15.07
N LYS A 272 24.87 0.36 14.92
CA LYS A 272 25.72 1.12 15.86
C LYS A 272 25.25 1.09 17.32
N TYR A 273 23.96 1.05 17.55
CA TYR A 273 23.36 1.09 18.89
C TYR A 273 22.56 -0.16 19.20
N VAL A 274 22.66 -1.18 18.36
CA VAL A 274 21.95 -2.44 18.57
C VAL A 274 22.62 -3.19 19.70
N GLU A 275 21.84 -3.52 20.71
CA GLU A 275 22.26 -4.35 21.85
C GLU A 275 21.72 -5.77 21.68
N VAL A 276 22.55 -6.75 22.02
CA VAL A 276 22.19 -8.17 21.98
C VAL A 276 22.29 -8.74 23.38
N GLN A 277 21.27 -9.46 23.83
CA GLN A 277 21.22 -10.14 25.11
C GLN A 277 21.43 -11.66 24.96
N ASP A 278 21.74 -12.35 26.05
CA ASP A 278 22.01 -13.78 26.02
C ASP A 278 20.75 -14.62 25.78
N GLU A 279 19.62 -14.22 26.34
CA GLU A 279 18.35 -14.93 26.23
C GLU A 279 17.45 -14.34 25.14
N PRO A 280 16.58 -15.16 24.51
CA PRO A 280 15.60 -14.67 23.57
C PRO A 280 14.63 -13.66 24.22
N VAL A 281 14.26 -12.63 23.47
CA VAL A 281 13.28 -11.63 23.89
C VAL A 281 11.92 -12.28 24.08
N SER A 282 11.37 -12.18 25.27
CA SER A 282 10.00 -12.62 25.53
C SER A 282 8.97 -11.60 25.03
N LYS A 283 7.74 -12.06 24.75
CA LYS A 283 6.63 -11.16 24.39
C LYS A 283 6.41 -10.07 25.45
N LYS A 284 6.45 -10.45 26.73
CA LYS A 284 6.29 -9.50 27.85
C LYS A 284 7.37 -8.41 27.83
N GLN A 285 8.63 -8.81 27.62
CA GLN A 285 9.75 -7.86 27.52
C GLN A 285 9.57 -6.92 26.33
N TYR A 286 9.15 -7.44 25.19
CA TYR A 286 8.87 -6.63 23.99
C TYR A 286 7.74 -5.63 24.24
N ASP A 287 6.62 -6.08 24.80
CA ASP A 287 5.45 -5.22 25.06
C ASP A 287 5.81 -4.07 26.02
N GLN A 288 6.54 -4.34 27.09
CA GLN A 288 7.03 -3.32 28.03
C GLN A 288 7.99 -2.32 27.38
N ALA A 289 8.90 -2.82 26.56
CA ALA A 289 9.85 -1.97 25.84
C ALA A 289 9.12 -1.08 24.81
N ARG A 290 8.09 -1.64 24.14
CA ARG A 290 7.25 -0.90 23.20
C ARG A 290 6.48 0.24 23.86
N GLU A 291 5.84 -0.01 24.98
CA GLU A 291 5.14 1.03 25.75
C GLU A 291 6.08 2.18 26.15
N LYS A 292 7.24 1.81 26.69
CA LYS A 292 8.27 2.80 27.05
C LYS A 292 8.71 3.61 25.83
N TRP A 293 9.01 2.94 24.74
CA TRP A 293 9.46 3.58 23.48
C TRP A 293 8.40 4.53 22.91
N LEU A 294 7.14 4.14 22.90
CA LEU A 294 6.04 5.00 22.43
C LEU A 294 5.91 6.27 23.26
N LYS A 295 6.05 6.15 24.60
CA LYS A 295 6.04 7.30 25.48
C LYS A 295 7.23 8.23 25.22
N GLU A 296 8.43 7.68 25.12
CA GLU A 296 9.65 8.44 24.85
C GLU A 296 9.58 9.13 23.47
N LYS A 297 9.03 8.45 22.45
CA LYS A 297 8.78 9.04 21.12
C LYS A 297 7.81 10.20 21.20
N ALA A 298 6.70 10.06 21.92
CA ALA A 298 5.72 11.14 22.10
C ALA A 298 6.34 12.36 22.83
N ASP A 299 7.09 12.12 23.89
CA ASP A 299 7.78 13.18 24.63
C ASP A 299 8.86 13.87 23.76
N SER A 300 9.58 13.12 22.96
CA SER A 300 10.58 13.66 22.02
C SER A 300 9.91 14.50 20.93
N ASN A 301 8.84 14.02 20.33
CA ASN A 301 8.10 14.77 19.32
C ASN A 301 7.54 16.09 19.88
N LYS A 302 6.99 16.05 21.10
CA LYS A 302 6.53 17.26 21.77
C LYS A 302 7.64 18.29 22.00
N LYS A 303 8.83 17.81 22.40
CA LYS A 303 10.01 18.69 22.56
C LYS A 303 10.44 19.27 21.22
N ALA A 304 10.52 18.45 20.18
CA ALA A 304 10.89 18.89 18.84
C ALA A 304 9.91 19.97 18.32
N GLN A 305 8.60 19.75 18.52
CA GLN A 305 7.58 20.75 18.18
C GLN A 305 7.78 22.07 18.94
N GLN A 306 8.02 22.02 20.25
CA GLN A 306 8.28 23.20 21.07
C GLN A 306 9.56 23.95 20.64
N GLU A 307 10.60 23.23 20.20
CA GLU A 307 11.79 23.86 19.65
C GLU A 307 11.50 24.51 18.30
N LEU A 308 10.77 23.83 17.42
CA LEU A 308 10.38 24.37 16.12
C LEU A 308 9.60 25.69 16.27
N GLU A 309 8.61 25.74 17.21
CA GLU A 309 7.81 26.93 17.49
C GLU A 309 8.66 28.16 17.92
N LYS A 310 9.84 27.94 18.49
CA LYS A 310 10.76 29.03 18.82
C LYS A 310 11.46 29.64 17.61
N HIS A 311 11.56 28.87 16.52
CA HIS A 311 12.25 29.27 15.30
C HIS A 311 11.30 29.81 14.22
N VAL A 312 10.01 29.63 14.36
CA VAL A 312 8.97 30.07 13.42
C VAL A 312 8.38 31.43 13.80
N LYS A 313 9.12 32.28 14.49
CA LYS A 313 8.68 33.64 14.81
C LYS A 313 9.17 34.65 13.79
#